data_4cf99e59056b5c86ecbfadc003f65b11
#
_entry.id   4cf99e59056b5c86ecbfadc003f65b11
#
_cell.length_a   1.000
_cell.length_b   1.000
_cell.length_c   1.000
_cell.angle_alpha   90.00
_cell.angle_beta   90.00
_cell.angle_gamma   90.00
#
_symmetry.space_group_name_H-M   'P 1'
#
loop_
_entity.id
_entity.type
_entity.pdbx_description
1 polymer ?
#
loop_
_entity_poly.entity_id
_entity_poly.type
_entity_poly.pdbx_seq_one_letter_code
_entity_poly.pdbx_strand_id
1 'polypeptide(L)'
;MKKAARPPPVTGLVNLAIFLDFDGTLVEIAPSPNEIEVDPLTLITLETLFRKFDGALAIITGRKLEDIDTCLFPLILPAAGIHGVERRSSNGSIHTPAHDAKLSQIKKIISEYSKKNFGVFLEDKGQSLAVHYRMAPDKEKPIKLLLSKLTRNRDDLQILSGKMVYEVKPVSINKGTAIEAFMTEIPFKNRTPLFLGDDQTDEDAFKYVNKIGGLSVRVGTEGTSLAKFRLQNVVVARKWLSAISNL
;
A
#
# COMPACT_ATOMS: atom_id res chain seq x y z
N MET A 1 17.13 -12.42 -19.11
CA MET A 1 16.57 -13.68 -18.59
C MET A 1 15.53 -13.34 -17.54
N LYS A 2 14.24 -13.70 -17.70
CA LYS A 2 13.22 -13.58 -16.65
C LYS A 2 13.65 -14.52 -15.51
N LYS A 3 13.92 -14.01 -14.32
CA LYS A 3 14.11 -14.85 -13.15
C LYS A 3 12.81 -15.66 -12.97
N ALA A 4 12.90 -16.98 -13.01
CA ALA A 4 11.77 -17.85 -12.75
C ALA A 4 11.17 -17.46 -11.37
N ALA A 5 9.84 -17.38 -11.31
CA ALA A 5 9.14 -17.11 -10.07
C ALA A 5 9.48 -18.22 -9.07
N ARG A 6 10.25 -17.87 -8.04
CA ARG A 6 10.55 -18.79 -6.94
C ARG A 6 9.48 -18.56 -5.88
N PRO A 7 8.55 -19.51 -5.67
CA PRO A 7 7.54 -19.36 -4.62
C PRO A 7 8.23 -19.36 -3.25
N PRO A 8 7.68 -18.64 -2.28
CA PRO A 8 8.18 -18.71 -0.91
C PRO A 8 7.88 -20.09 -0.30
N PRO A 9 8.67 -20.54 0.69
CA PRO A 9 8.37 -21.78 1.39
C PRO A 9 7.01 -21.70 2.09
N VAL A 10 6.34 -22.84 2.23
CA VAL A 10 5.10 -22.94 3.04
C VAL A 10 5.44 -23.44 4.45
N THR A 11 6.44 -24.33 4.58
CA THR A 11 6.85 -24.93 5.86
C THR A 11 7.89 -24.11 6.61
N GLY A 12 7.92 -24.22 7.94
CA GLY A 12 8.87 -23.49 8.79
C GLY A 12 8.51 -22.04 9.02
N LEU A 13 7.32 -21.62 8.62
CA LEU A 13 6.80 -20.26 8.82
C LEU A 13 6.16 -20.16 10.21
N VAL A 14 7.01 -19.98 11.22
CA VAL A 14 6.60 -19.77 12.61
C VAL A 14 6.83 -18.33 13.01
N ASN A 15 6.03 -17.84 13.97
CA ASN A 15 6.19 -16.51 14.57
C ASN A 15 6.23 -15.37 13.53
N LEU A 16 5.30 -15.36 12.58
CA LEU A 16 5.21 -14.33 11.55
C LEU A 16 4.48 -13.07 12.02
N ALA A 17 4.92 -11.92 11.51
CA ALA A 17 4.16 -10.69 11.39
C ALA A 17 3.78 -10.53 9.91
N ILE A 18 2.51 -10.66 9.57
CA ILE A 18 2.03 -10.71 8.19
C ILE A 18 1.53 -9.34 7.77
N PHE A 19 2.06 -8.83 6.65
CA PHE A 19 1.68 -7.57 6.04
C PHE A 19 1.26 -7.84 4.60
N LEU A 20 0.08 -7.39 4.22
CA LEU A 20 -0.50 -7.67 2.91
C LEU A 20 -0.91 -6.37 2.23
N ASP A 21 -0.42 -6.14 1.03
CA ASP A 21 -1.04 -5.19 0.15
C ASP A 21 -2.41 -5.71 -0.30
N PHE A 22 -3.27 -4.82 -0.84
CA PHE A 22 -4.65 -5.15 -1.14
C PHE A 22 -4.90 -5.31 -2.64
N ASP A 23 -4.82 -4.23 -3.42
CA ASP A 23 -5.11 -4.22 -4.86
C ASP A 23 -3.97 -4.88 -5.65
N GLY A 24 -4.27 -5.86 -6.50
CA GLY A 24 -3.25 -6.64 -7.23
C GLY A 24 -2.57 -7.72 -6.39
N THR A 25 -2.85 -7.79 -5.09
CA THR A 25 -2.26 -8.75 -4.15
C THR A 25 -3.29 -9.68 -3.52
N LEU A 26 -4.28 -9.15 -2.82
CA LEU A 26 -5.42 -9.90 -2.25
C LEU A 26 -6.61 -9.94 -3.18
N VAL A 27 -6.82 -8.88 -3.96
CA VAL A 27 -7.90 -8.75 -4.93
C VAL A 27 -7.33 -8.37 -6.29
N GLU A 28 -8.00 -8.76 -7.37
CA GLU A 28 -7.65 -8.30 -8.71
C GLU A 28 -7.88 -6.78 -8.83
N ILE A 29 -7.07 -6.12 -9.67
CA ILE A 29 -7.24 -4.70 -9.93
C ILE A 29 -8.53 -4.49 -10.70
N ALA A 30 -9.52 -3.84 -10.08
CA ALA A 30 -10.79 -3.51 -10.71
C ALA A 30 -10.72 -2.22 -11.55
N PRO A 31 -11.60 -2.06 -12.55
CA PRO A 31 -11.71 -0.82 -13.33
C PRO A 31 -12.08 0.41 -12.47
N SER A 32 -12.86 0.20 -11.43
CA SER A 32 -13.27 1.22 -10.45
C SER A 32 -13.02 0.73 -9.02
N PRO A 33 -12.56 1.61 -8.10
CA PRO A 33 -12.34 1.24 -6.70
C PRO A 33 -13.56 0.68 -5.98
N ASN A 34 -14.76 1.08 -6.41
CA ASN A 34 -16.04 0.68 -5.80
C ASN A 34 -16.57 -0.66 -6.33
N GLU A 35 -15.91 -1.27 -7.33
CA GLU A 35 -16.34 -2.53 -7.95
C GLU A 35 -15.58 -3.75 -7.39
N ILE A 36 -14.86 -3.57 -6.28
CA ILE A 36 -14.09 -4.65 -5.69
C ILE A 36 -14.97 -5.51 -4.80
N GLU A 37 -15.01 -6.80 -5.14
CA GLU A 37 -15.60 -7.82 -4.29
C GLU A 37 -14.49 -8.72 -3.73
N VAL A 38 -14.48 -8.87 -2.42
CA VAL A 38 -13.57 -9.80 -1.75
C VAL A 38 -14.23 -11.17 -1.66
N ASP A 39 -13.59 -12.16 -2.25
CA ASP A 39 -14.02 -13.55 -2.19
C ASP A 39 -14.19 -14.01 -0.70
N PRO A 40 -15.32 -14.61 -0.33
CA PRO A 40 -15.55 -15.11 1.03
C PRO A 40 -14.44 -16.01 1.57
N LEU A 41 -13.83 -16.86 0.72
CA LEU A 41 -12.68 -17.69 1.13
C LEU A 41 -11.46 -16.85 1.50
N THR A 42 -11.29 -15.69 0.88
CA THR A 42 -10.22 -14.75 1.24
C THR A 42 -10.46 -14.18 2.64
N LEU A 43 -11.70 -13.78 2.99
CA LEU A 43 -12.05 -13.31 4.32
C LEU A 43 -11.80 -14.39 5.39
N ILE A 44 -12.23 -15.63 5.13
CA ILE A 44 -11.99 -16.78 6.02
C ILE A 44 -10.47 -17.00 6.19
N THR A 45 -9.69 -16.92 5.12
CA THR A 45 -8.24 -17.09 5.17
C THR A 45 -7.59 -15.99 6.02
N LEU A 46 -7.98 -14.72 5.83
CA LEU A 46 -7.46 -13.59 6.61
C LEU A 46 -7.80 -13.73 8.08
N GLU A 47 -9.04 -14.11 8.42
CA GLU A 47 -9.45 -14.33 9.80
C GLU A 47 -8.67 -15.48 10.44
N THR A 48 -8.47 -16.59 9.73
CA THR A 48 -7.70 -17.73 10.20
C THR A 48 -6.24 -17.36 10.45
N LEU A 49 -5.61 -16.63 9.51
CA LEU A 49 -4.24 -16.12 9.68
C LEU A 49 -4.14 -15.15 10.86
N PHE A 50 -5.10 -14.23 11.00
CA PHE A 50 -5.15 -13.27 12.09
C PHE A 50 -5.19 -13.98 13.45
N ARG A 51 -6.04 -14.99 13.60
CA ARG A 51 -6.11 -15.80 14.83
C ARG A 51 -4.86 -16.63 15.05
N LYS A 52 -4.35 -17.30 14.00
CA LYS A 52 -3.18 -18.18 14.07
C LYS A 52 -1.90 -17.46 14.50
N PHE A 53 -1.72 -16.21 14.08
CA PHE A 53 -0.57 -15.39 14.42
C PHE A 53 -0.87 -14.35 15.50
N ASP A 54 -1.85 -14.63 16.39
CA ASP A 54 -2.21 -13.83 17.57
C ASP A 54 -2.47 -12.36 17.26
N GLY A 55 -3.11 -12.08 16.12
CA GLY A 55 -3.41 -10.72 15.68
C GLY A 55 -2.28 -10.03 14.89
N ALA A 56 -1.16 -10.70 14.63
CA ALA A 56 -0.03 -10.13 13.91
C ALA A 56 -0.23 -10.16 12.37
N LEU A 57 -1.36 -9.65 11.89
CA LEU A 57 -1.69 -9.46 10.48
C LEU A 57 -2.20 -8.05 10.26
N ALA A 58 -1.68 -7.33 9.27
CA ALA A 58 -2.10 -5.99 8.89
C ALA A 58 -2.19 -5.82 7.37
N ILE A 59 -3.13 -4.98 6.94
CA ILE A 59 -3.25 -4.54 5.53
C ILE A 59 -2.43 -3.27 5.33
N ILE A 60 -1.64 -3.19 4.25
CA ILE A 60 -0.80 -2.04 3.91
C ILE A 60 -1.15 -1.60 2.49
N THR A 61 -1.93 -0.54 2.35
CA THR A 61 -2.59 -0.20 1.08
C THR A 61 -2.53 1.28 0.72
N GLY A 62 -2.76 1.59 -0.56
CA GLY A 62 -3.01 2.96 -1.04
C GLY A 62 -4.44 3.46 -0.79
N ARG A 63 -5.38 2.57 -0.41
CA ARG A 63 -6.75 2.93 -0.06
C ARG A 63 -6.84 3.58 1.31
N LYS A 64 -7.95 4.30 1.58
CA LYS A 64 -8.29 4.75 2.93
C LYS A 64 -8.67 3.57 3.82
N LEU A 65 -8.50 3.72 5.14
CA LEU A 65 -8.94 2.70 6.11
C LEU A 65 -10.44 2.39 5.99
N GLU A 66 -11.27 3.41 5.78
CA GLU A 66 -12.71 3.28 5.60
C GLU A 66 -13.09 2.40 4.40
N ASP A 67 -12.36 2.54 3.28
CA ASP A 67 -12.57 1.72 2.08
C ASP A 67 -12.21 0.26 2.35
N ILE A 68 -11.10 0.02 3.05
CA ILE A 68 -10.68 -1.33 3.44
C ILE A 68 -11.68 -1.97 4.41
N ASP A 69 -12.19 -1.23 5.38
CA ASP A 69 -13.21 -1.72 6.31
C ASP A 69 -14.49 -2.13 5.59
N THR A 70 -14.88 -1.35 4.58
CA THR A 70 -16.03 -1.69 3.73
C THR A 70 -15.78 -2.97 2.92
N CYS A 71 -14.60 -3.11 2.30
CA CYS A 71 -14.25 -4.29 1.50
C CYS A 71 -14.11 -5.56 2.34
N LEU A 72 -13.61 -5.47 3.56
CA LEU A 72 -13.32 -6.62 4.42
C LEU A 72 -14.42 -6.90 5.45
N PHE A 73 -15.51 -6.13 5.45
CA PHE A 73 -16.60 -6.34 6.42
C PHE A 73 -17.07 -7.81 6.47
N PRO A 74 -17.28 -8.39 7.68
CA PRO A 74 -17.21 -7.76 9.01
C PRO A 74 -15.83 -7.78 9.69
N LEU A 75 -14.77 -8.10 8.97
CA LEU A 75 -13.41 -8.24 9.52
C LEU A 75 -12.72 -6.89 9.60
N ILE A 76 -12.41 -6.42 10.82
CA ILE A 76 -11.65 -5.20 11.07
C ILE A 76 -10.24 -5.57 11.49
N LEU A 77 -9.26 -5.29 10.62
CA LEU A 77 -7.84 -5.63 10.83
C LEU A 77 -7.00 -4.39 11.16
N PRO A 78 -5.85 -4.55 11.84
CA PRO A 78 -4.79 -3.56 11.79
C PRO A 78 -4.50 -3.19 10.33
N ALA A 79 -4.34 -1.92 10.04
CA ALA A 79 -4.13 -1.49 8.66
C ALA A 79 -3.37 -0.16 8.57
N ALA A 80 -2.63 0.04 7.46
CA ALA A 80 -2.09 1.32 7.06
C ALA A 80 -2.67 1.69 5.70
N GLY A 81 -3.46 2.76 5.68
CA GLY A 81 -4.08 3.34 4.49
C GLY A 81 -3.24 4.47 3.91
N ILE A 82 -3.56 4.85 2.66
CA ILE A 82 -2.91 5.94 1.92
C ILE A 82 -1.37 5.81 1.97
N HIS A 83 -0.89 4.59 1.69
CA HIS A 83 0.53 4.21 1.73
C HIS A 83 1.24 4.49 3.07
N GLY A 84 0.51 4.50 4.20
CA GLY A 84 1.04 4.74 5.54
C GLY A 84 0.71 6.10 6.14
N VAL A 85 -0.07 6.95 5.46
CA VAL A 85 -0.54 8.25 5.99
C VAL A 85 -1.43 8.05 7.21
N GLU A 86 -2.32 7.08 7.16
CA GLU A 86 -3.17 6.71 8.29
C GLU A 86 -2.87 5.27 8.70
N ARG A 87 -2.82 5.01 10.00
CA ARG A 87 -2.50 3.68 10.51
C ARG A 87 -3.38 3.36 11.71
N ARG A 88 -4.07 2.23 11.64
CA ARG A 88 -4.80 1.63 12.76
C ARG A 88 -3.97 0.52 13.39
N SER A 89 -3.55 0.72 14.63
CA SER A 89 -2.87 -0.28 15.45
C SER A 89 -3.79 -1.45 15.84
N SER A 90 -3.22 -2.53 16.36
CA SER A 90 -3.97 -3.71 16.80
C SER A 90 -4.99 -3.43 17.92
N ASN A 91 -4.75 -2.39 18.72
CA ASN A 91 -5.69 -1.96 19.77
C ASN A 91 -6.80 -1.03 19.25
N GLY A 92 -6.89 -0.80 17.93
CA GLY A 92 -7.86 0.09 17.30
C GLY A 92 -7.48 1.57 17.27
N SER A 93 -6.37 1.98 17.89
CA SER A 93 -5.93 3.38 17.87
C SER A 93 -5.55 3.81 16.46
N ILE A 94 -6.09 4.95 15.99
CA ILE A 94 -5.76 5.52 14.69
C ILE A 94 -4.67 6.58 14.86
N HIS A 95 -3.60 6.42 14.10
CA HIS A 95 -2.47 7.32 14.03
C HIS A 95 -2.47 8.01 12.67
N THR A 96 -2.51 9.34 12.68
CA THR A 96 -2.31 10.17 11.48
C THR A 96 -1.18 11.16 11.78
N PRO A 97 -0.27 11.40 10.82
CA PRO A 97 0.76 12.42 11.00
C PRO A 97 0.15 13.80 11.24
N ALA A 98 0.88 14.67 11.94
CA ALA A 98 0.48 16.05 12.11
C ALA A 98 0.30 16.74 10.75
N HIS A 99 -0.64 17.67 10.69
CA HIS A 99 -0.96 18.41 9.47
C HIS A 99 0.26 19.22 8.97
N ASP A 100 0.67 19.02 7.72
CA ASP A 100 1.74 19.81 7.09
C ASP A 100 1.18 21.12 6.50
N ALA A 101 1.42 22.24 7.18
CA ALA A 101 0.99 23.57 6.72
C ALA A 101 1.55 23.94 5.33
N LYS A 102 2.73 23.42 4.96
CA LYS A 102 3.34 23.68 3.65
C LYS A 102 2.65 22.86 2.55
N LEU A 103 2.21 21.63 2.86
CA LEU A 103 1.40 20.85 1.92
C LEU A 103 0.07 21.56 1.64
N SER A 104 -0.49 22.26 2.62
CA SER A 104 -1.69 23.09 2.44
C SER A 104 -1.49 24.25 1.48
N GLN A 105 -0.30 24.84 1.41
CA GLN A 105 0.00 25.89 0.42
C GLN A 105 0.05 25.28 -1.00
N ILE A 106 0.69 24.11 -1.14
CA ILE A 106 0.71 23.37 -2.41
C ILE A 106 -0.71 23.01 -2.85
N LYS A 107 -1.55 22.51 -1.95
CA LYS A 107 -2.96 22.21 -2.18
C LYS A 107 -3.72 23.41 -2.74
N LYS A 108 -3.55 24.60 -2.14
CA LYS A 108 -4.21 25.82 -2.61
C LYS A 108 -3.86 26.15 -4.05
N ILE A 109 -2.57 26.10 -4.40
CA ILE A 109 -2.10 26.39 -5.76
C ILE A 109 -2.64 25.35 -6.76
N ILE A 110 -2.59 24.07 -6.43
CA ILE A 110 -3.10 23.01 -7.30
C ILE A 110 -4.63 23.12 -7.46
N SER A 111 -5.35 23.45 -6.39
CA SER A 111 -6.79 23.68 -6.44
C SER A 111 -7.17 24.83 -7.39
N GLU A 112 -6.44 25.94 -7.35
CA GLU A 112 -6.63 27.05 -8.28
C GLU A 112 -6.29 26.67 -9.73
N TYR A 113 -5.25 25.87 -9.93
CA TYR A 113 -4.91 25.34 -11.26
C TYR A 113 -6.02 24.42 -11.79
N SER A 114 -6.54 23.50 -10.98
CA SER A 114 -7.63 22.59 -11.38
C SER A 114 -8.91 23.33 -11.78
N LYS A 115 -9.29 24.40 -11.04
CA LYS A 115 -10.45 25.23 -11.38
C LYS A 115 -10.32 25.91 -12.75
N LYS A 116 -9.10 26.23 -13.19
CA LYS A 116 -8.82 26.89 -14.48
C LYS A 116 -8.60 25.91 -15.64
N ASN A 117 -8.46 24.60 -15.35
CA ASN A 117 -8.17 23.58 -16.35
C ASN A 117 -9.20 22.46 -16.27
N PHE A 118 -10.21 22.53 -17.13
CA PHE A 118 -11.24 21.50 -17.22
C PHE A 118 -10.62 20.11 -17.45
N GLY A 119 -11.13 19.09 -16.77
CA GLY A 119 -10.61 17.72 -16.85
C GLY A 119 -9.43 17.42 -15.93
N VAL A 120 -8.92 18.43 -15.19
CA VAL A 120 -7.94 18.24 -14.11
C VAL A 120 -8.67 18.25 -12.77
N PHE A 121 -8.46 17.22 -11.97
CA PHE A 121 -9.11 17.06 -10.66
C PHE A 121 -8.07 16.89 -9.55
N LEU A 122 -8.22 17.63 -8.46
CA LEU A 122 -7.43 17.48 -7.23
C LEU A 122 -8.19 16.64 -6.23
N GLU A 123 -7.60 15.51 -5.82
CA GLU A 123 -8.03 14.72 -4.68
C GLU A 123 -7.12 15.02 -3.49
N ASP A 124 -7.71 15.50 -2.40
CA ASP A 124 -7.03 15.72 -1.14
C ASP A 124 -7.16 14.47 -0.26
N LYS A 125 -6.02 13.81 0.02
CA LYS A 125 -5.93 12.65 0.90
C LYS A 125 -5.37 13.02 2.29
N GLY A 126 -5.42 14.30 2.68
CA GLY A 126 -4.90 14.81 3.94
C GLY A 126 -3.40 15.07 3.92
N GLN A 127 -2.59 14.04 3.96
CA GLN A 127 -1.10 14.12 3.94
C GLN A 127 -0.51 13.86 2.55
N SER A 128 -1.34 13.63 1.54
CA SER A 128 -0.93 13.58 0.14
C SER A 128 -1.97 14.24 -0.75
N LEU A 129 -1.56 14.64 -1.94
CA LEU A 129 -2.38 15.34 -2.91
C LEU A 129 -2.28 14.61 -4.24
N ALA A 130 -3.38 14.04 -4.74
CA ALA A 130 -3.42 13.41 -6.04
C ALA A 130 -4.04 14.33 -7.09
N VAL A 131 -3.32 14.53 -8.20
CA VAL A 131 -3.74 15.37 -9.33
C VAL A 131 -4.06 14.47 -10.51
N HIS A 132 -5.33 14.27 -10.75
CA HIS A 132 -5.84 13.44 -11.84
C HIS A 132 -5.99 14.26 -13.11
N TYR A 133 -5.55 13.71 -14.25
CA TYR A 133 -5.63 14.34 -15.57
C TYR A 133 -6.16 13.40 -16.66
N ARG A 134 -6.87 12.33 -16.26
CA ARG A 134 -7.42 11.35 -17.20
C ARG A 134 -8.34 11.97 -18.25
N MET A 135 -9.09 13.00 -17.88
CA MET A 135 -9.98 13.73 -18.79
C MET A 135 -9.30 14.90 -19.54
N ALA A 136 -8.01 15.14 -19.27
CA ALA A 136 -7.19 16.17 -19.90
C ALA A 136 -5.74 15.66 -20.08
N PRO A 137 -5.51 14.63 -20.94
CA PRO A 137 -4.17 14.02 -21.10
C PRO A 137 -3.10 14.99 -21.58
N ASP A 138 -3.48 16.04 -22.32
CA ASP A 138 -2.61 17.14 -22.77
C ASP A 138 -2.00 17.94 -21.60
N LYS A 139 -2.60 17.89 -20.42
CA LYS A 139 -2.14 18.58 -19.21
C LYS A 139 -1.08 17.82 -18.43
N GLU A 140 -0.69 16.62 -18.84
CA GLU A 140 0.33 15.83 -18.14
C GLU A 140 1.64 16.62 -17.92
N LYS A 141 2.23 17.15 -19.00
CA LYS A 141 3.50 17.89 -18.92
C LYS A 141 3.37 19.18 -18.10
N PRO A 142 2.35 20.04 -18.31
CA PRO A 142 2.10 21.22 -17.47
C PRO A 142 1.96 20.89 -15.98
N ILE A 143 1.20 19.84 -15.63
CA ILE A 143 1.02 19.41 -14.24
C ILE A 143 2.36 18.95 -13.64
N LYS A 144 3.09 18.08 -14.34
CA LYS A 144 4.41 17.62 -13.89
C LYS A 144 5.36 18.79 -13.61
N LEU A 145 5.40 19.78 -14.51
CA LEU A 145 6.22 20.97 -14.35
C LEU A 145 5.78 21.80 -13.13
N LEU A 146 4.48 22.01 -12.95
CA LEU A 146 3.91 22.72 -11.81
C LEU A 146 4.32 22.03 -10.50
N LEU A 147 4.08 20.72 -10.38
CA LEU A 147 4.42 19.95 -9.19
C LEU A 147 5.92 19.98 -8.91
N SER A 148 6.77 19.80 -9.93
CA SER A 148 8.22 19.90 -9.79
C SER A 148 8.71 21.25 -9.28
N LYS A 149 8.03 22.36 -9.68
CA LYS A 149 8.33 23.71 -9.15
C LYS A 149 7.92 23.83 -7.68
N LEU A 150 6.75 23.30 -7.32
CA LEU A 150 6.21 23.38 -5.95
C LEU A 150 7.00 22.54 -4.95
N THR A 151 7.64 21.46 -5.42
CA THR A 151 8.43 20.55 -4.56
C THR A 151 9.94 20.77 -4.66
N ARG A 152 10.41 21.73 -5.47
CA ARG A 152 11.85 21.91 -5.79
C ARG A 152 12.76 22.06 -4.57
N ASN A 153 12.29 22.71 -3.53
CA ASN A 153 13.06 22.97 -2.29
C ASN A 153 12.47 22.19 -1.10
N ARG A 154 11.91 20.99 -1.40
CA ARG A 154 11.21 20.14 -0.45
C ARG A 154 11.73 18.71 -0.59
N ASP A 155 12.92 18.45 -0.03
CA ASP A 155 13.52 17.10 0.00
C ASP A 155 12.69 16.12 0.83
N ASP A 156 11.76 16.64 1.64
CA ASP A 156 10.79 15.89 2.42
C ASP A 156 9.55 15.45 1.63
N LEU A 157 9.35 15.95 0.38
CA LEU A 157 8.26 15.55 -0.51
C LEU A 157 8.76 14.81 -1.75
N GLN A 158 7.94 13.90 -2.23
CA GLN A 158 8.16 13.20 -3.51
C GLN A 158 6.92 13.29 -4.41
N ILE A 159 7.15 13.19 -5.71
CA ILE A 159 6.11 13.08 -6.72
C ILE A 159 6.10 11.64 -7.23
N LEU A 160 4.99 10.94 -7.04
CA LEU A 160 4.76 9.62 -7.62
C LEU A 160 3.95 9.77 -8.91
N SER A 161 4.32 8.99 -9.93
CA SER A 161 3.59 8.92 -11.21
C SER A 161 2.76 7.65 -11.23
N GLY A 162 1.45 7.81 -11.35
CA GLY A 162 0.49 6.73 -11.57
C GLY A 162 -0.15 6.78 -12.96
N LYS A 163 -1.16 5.96 -13.19
CA LYS A 163 -1.89 5.92 -14.46
C LYS A 163 -2.83 7.14 -14.58
N MET A 164 -2.39 8.18 -15.28
CA MET A 164 -3.09 9.46 -15.48
C MET A 164 -3.31 10.24 -14.18
N VAL A 165 -2.37 10.14 -13.24
CA VAL A 165 -2.35 10.83 -11.96
C VAL A 165 -0.92 11.11 -11.52
N TYR A 166 -0.68 12.24 -10.87
CA TYR A 166 0.51 12.50 -10.07
C TYR A 166 0.11 12.66 -8.61
N GLU A 167 0.85 12.04 -7.71
CA GLU A 167 0.64 12.19 -6.26
C GLU A 167 1.86 12.87 -5.62
N VAL A 168 1.61 13.94 -4.85
CA VAL A 168 2.62 14.60 -4.01
C VAL A 168 2.42 14.13 -2.58
N LYS A 169 3.46 13.54 -1.99
CA LYS A 169 3.41 13.01 -0.62
C LYS A 169 4.76 13.12 0.09
N PRO A 170 4.79 13.06 1.43
CA PRO A 170 6.05 12.99 2.18
C PRO A 170 6.88 11.76 1.82
N VAL A 171 8.20 11.92 1.69
CA VAL A 171 9.16 10.82 1.44
C VAL A 171 9.18 9.86 2.63
N SER A 172 9.05 10.39 3.84
CA SER A 172 9.04 9.62 5.10
C SER A 172 7.81 8.72 5.26
N ILE A 173 6.78 8.90 4.43
CA ILE A 173 5.55 8.11 4.50
C ILE A 173 5.47 7.17 3.29
N ASN A 174 5.69 5.89 3.54
CA ASN A 174 5.60 4.83 2.55
C ASN A 174 5.24 3.49 3.22
N LYS A 175 4.95 2.47 2.43
CA LYS A 175 4.55 1.15 2.95
C LYS A 175 5.65 0.51 3.84
N GLY A 176 6.92 0.79 3.58
CA GLY A 176 8.04 0.31 4.40
C GLY A 176 8.05 0.94 5.79
N THR A 177 7.87 2.28 5.90
CA THR A 177 7.79 2.97 7.18
C THR A 177 6.52 2.61 7.96
N ALA A 178 5.42 2.30 7.27
CA ALA A 178 4.22 1.77 7.93
C ALA A 178 4.49 0.40 8.58
N ILE A 179 5.16 -0.52 7.88
CA ILE A 179 5.57 -1.82 8.44
C ILE A 179 6.55 -1.61 9.60
N GLU A 180 7.52 -0.70 9.46
CA GLU A 180 8.46 -0.37 10.54
C GLU A 180 7.74 0.04 11.81
N ALA A 181 6.72 0.90 11.70
CA ALA A 181 5.92 1.31 12.84
C ALA A 181 5.19 0.12 13.50
N PHE A 182 4.57 -0.77 12.72
CA PHE A 182 3.94 -1.98 13.25
C PHE A 182 4.95 -2.89 13.96
N MET A 183 6.14 -3.07 13.42
CA MET A 183 7.18 -3.92 14.00
C MET A 183 7.69 -3.42 15.37
N THR A 184 7.34 -2.20 15.80
CA THR A 184 7.63 -1.69 17.15
C THR A 184 6.54 -2.05 18.17
N GLU A 185 5.35 -2.48 17.71
CA GLU A 185 4.15 -2.69 18.52
C GLU A 185 3.81 -4.17 18.68
N ILE A 186 3.14 -4.53 19.78
CA ILE A 186 2.50 -5.83 19.95
C ILE A 186 1.23 -5.84 19.08
N PRO A 187 0.95 -6.95 18.37
CA PRO A 187 1.59 -8.27 18.42
C PRO A 187 2.73 -8.47 17.41
N PHE A 188 3.12 -7.49 16.62
CA PHE A 188 4.09 -7.64 15.53
C PHE A 188 5.55 -7.70 16.01
N LYS A 189 5.84 -7.04 17.13
CA LYS A 189 7.19 -6.95 17.69
C LYS A 189 7.82 -8.33 17.94
N ASN A 190 9.10 -8.45 17.60
CA ASN A 190 9.90 -9.68 17.75
C ASN A 190 9.43 -10.86 16.87
N ARG A 191 8.63 -10.59 15.82
CA ARG A 191 8.22 -11.57 14.84
C ARG A 191 9.01 -11.41 13.54
N THR A 192 9.01 -12.44 12.71
CA THR A 192 9.60 -12.37 11.36
C THR A 192 8.59 -11.73 10.42
N PRO A 193 8.89 -10.57 9.81
CA PRO A 193 7.96 -9.93 8.89
C PRO A 193 7.85 -10.69 7.58
N LEU A 194 6.63 -10.86 7.13
CA LEU A 194 6.27 -11.34 5.80
C LEU A 194 5.46 -10.23 5.12
N PHE A 195 5.87 -9.78 3.94
CA PHE A 195 5.11 -8.82 3.15
C PHE A 195 4.85 -9.33 1.74
N LEU A 196 3.59 -9.25 1.30
CA LEU A 196 3.15 -9.48 -0.07
C LEU A 196 2.71 -8.16 -0.71
N GLY A 197 3.12 -7.93 -1.97
CA GLY A 197 2.74 -6.76 -2.76
C GLY A 197 2.97 -6.98 -4.26
N ASP A 198 2.41 -6.14 -5.14
CA ASP A 198 2.44 -6.34 -6.59
C ASP A 198 3.06 -5.18 -7.38
N ASP A 199 3.09 -3.97 -6.83
CA ASP A 199 3.42 -2.77 -7.59
C ASP A 199 4.74 -2.08 -7.16
N GLN A 200 4.98 -0.89 -7.73
CA GLN A 200 6.18 -0.09 -7.46
C GLN A 200 6.17 0.51 -6.03
N THR A 201 4.99 0.77 -5.46
CA THR A 201 4.89 1.35 -4.11
C THR A 201 5.25 0.33 -3.01
N ASP A 202 5.26 -0.96 -3.36
CA ASP A 202 5.64 -2.06 -2.47
C ASP A 202 7.15 -2.24 -2.35
N GLU A 203 7.93 -1.65 -3.25
CA GLU A 203 9.39 -1.80 -3.24
C GLU A 203 10.02 -1.23 -1.96
N ASP A 204 9.45 -0.16 -1.38
CA ASP A 204 9.88 0.37 -0.08
C ASP A 204 9.64 -0.65 1.05
N ALA A 205 8.51 -1.35 1.01
CA ALA A 205 8.19 -2.41 1.96
C ALA A 205 9.09 -3.64 1.75
N PHE A 206 9.34 -4.07 0.51
CA PHE A 206 10.29 -5.15 0.23
C PHE A 206 11.69 -4.81 0.74
N LYS A 207 12.16 -3.58 0.50
CA LYS A 207 13.45 -3.09 0.99
C LYS A 207 13.56 -3.17 2.51
N TYR A 208 12.55 -2.66 3.23
CA TYR A 208 12.53 -2.69 4.68
C TYR A 208 12.49 -4.12 5.22
N VAL A 209 11.56 -4.96 4.75
CA VAL A 209 11.40 -6.35 5.17
C VAL A 209 12.68 -7.16 4.92
N ASN A 210 13.32 -6.96 3.77
CA ASN A 210 14.60 -7.59 3.45
C ASN A 210 15.72 -7.18 4.42
N LYS A 211 15.78 -5.88 4.78
CA LYS A 211 16.79 -5.32 5.69
C LYS A 211 16.73 -5.99 7.07
N ILE A 212 15.53 -6.30 7.56
CA ILE A 212 15.35 -6.92 8.89
C ILE A 212 15.21 -8.45 8.84
N GLY A 213 15.61 -9.08 7.72
CA GLY A 213 15.68 -10.53 7.59
C GLY A 213 14.36 -11.23 7.29
N GLY A 214 13.32 -10.49 6.92
CA GLY A 214 12.01 -11.04 6.63
C GLY A 214 11.85 -11.64 5.23
N LEU A 215 10.62 -11.99 4.92
CA LEU A 215 10.16 -12.61 3.67
C LEU A 215 9.40 -11.59 2.84
N SER A 216 9.94 -11.22 1.69
CA SER A 216 9.31 -10.32 0.73
C SER A 216 8.85 -11.09 -0.50
N VAL A 217 7.59 -10.95 -0.87
CA VAL A 217 6.94 -11.73 -1.91
C VAL A 217 6.24 -10.80 -2.89
N ARG A 218 6.71 -10.77 -4.15
CA ARG A 218 6.01 -10.04 -5.20
C ARG A 218 4.91 -10.91 -5.81
N VAL A 219 3.73 -10.36 -5.96
CA VAL A 219 2.64 -10.91 -6.76
C VAL A 219 2.77 -10.37 -8.19
N GLY A 220 2.59 -11.23 -9.20
CA GLY A 220 2.82 -10.90 -10.60
C GLY A 220 4.19 -11.28 -11.12
N THR A 221 4.30 -11.47 -12.45
CA THR A 221 5.50 -11.98 -13.12
C THR A 221 6.35 -10.91 -13.78
N GLU A 222 5.83 -9.70 -13.90
CA GLU A 222 6.47 -8.62 -14.65
C GLU A 222 7.38 -7.73 -13.79
N GLY A 223 8.31 -7.08 -14.47
CA GLY A 223 9.19 -6.08 -13.87
C GLY A 223 10.30 -6.62 -12.97
N THR A 224 11.24 -5.75 -12.66
CA THR A 224 12.28 -5.97 -11.65
C THR A 224 11.72 -5.66 -10.27
N SER A 225 12.20 -6.35 -9.24
CA SER A 225 11.74 -6.13 -7.87
C SER A 225 12.84 -6.50 -6.88
N LEU A 226 12.81 -5.85 -5.70
CA LEU A 226 13.64 -6.18 -4.55
C LEU A 226 13.10 -7.40 -3.78
N ALA A 227 11.88 -7.88 -4.08
CA ALA A 227 11.29 -9.04 -3.45
C ALA A 227 12.17 -10.29 -3.66
N LYS A 228 12.36 -11.06 -2.58
CA LYS A 228 13.15 -12.33 -2.59
C LYS A 228 12.39 -13.48 -3.28
N PHE A 229 11.06 -13.45 -3.19
CA PHE A 229 10.18 -14.47 -3.72
C PHE A 229 9.13 -13.87 -4.66
N ARG A 230 8.45 -14.74 -5.41
CA ARG A 230 7.45 -14.29 -6.37
C ARG A 230 6.34 -15.33 -6.52
N LEU A 231 5.10 -14.85 -6.55
CA LEU A 231 3.90 -15.62 -6.88
C LEU A 231 3.33 -15.10 -8.20
N GLN A 232 2.73 -15.97 -9.00
CA GLN A 232 2.36 -15.65 -10.38
C GLN A 232 1.30 -14.53 -10.50
N ASN A 233 0.27 -14.60 -9.64
CA ASN A 233 -0.89 -13.72 -9.66
C ASN A 233 -1.65 -13.79 -8.33
N VAL A 234 -2.72 -13.02 -8.21
CA VAL A 234 -3.59 -12.95 -7.02
C VAL A 234 -4.13 -14.33 -6.63
N VAL A 235 -4.57 -15.15 -7.61
CA VAL A 235 -5.12 -16.48 -7.32
C VAL A 235 -4.08 -17.38 -6.64
N VAL A 236 -2.83 -17.35 -7.14
CA VAL A 236 -1.74 -18.14 -6.55
C VAL A 236 -1.36 -17.57 -5.17
N ALA A 237 -1.40 -16.26 -4.98
CA ALA A 237 -1.14 -15.62 -3.69
C ALA A 237 -2.18 -16.04 -2.63
N ARG A 238 -3.47 -16.00 -2.96
CA ARG A 238 -4.55 -16.46 -2.08
C ARG A 238 -4.41 -17.95 -1.70
N LYS A 239 -4.12 -18.82 -2.68
CA LYS A 239 -3.88 -20.25 -2.42
C LYS A 239 -2.70 -20.47 -1.49
N TRP A 240 -1.62 -19.70 -1.66
CA TRP A 240 -0.44 -19.78 -0.80
C TRP A 240 -0.74 -19.31 0.62
N LEU A 241 -1.48 -18.20 0.81
CA LEU A 241 -1.94 -17.72 2.11
C LEU A 241 -2.86 -18.75 2.80
N SER A 242 -3.80 -19.36 2.05
CA SER A 242 -4.65 -20.44 2.56
C SER A 242 -3.84 -21.67 2.98
N ALA A 243 -2.78 -22.03 2.25
CA ALA A 243 -1.90 -23.12 2.68
C ALA A 243 -1.18 -22.81 4.00
N ILE A 244 -0.75 -21.54 4.23
CA ILE A 244 -0.17 -21.14 5.52
C ILE A 244 -1.21 -21.14 6.64
N SER A 245 -2.45 -20.76 6.37
CA SER A 245 -3.51 -20.75 7.38
C SER A 245 -3.83 -22.16 7.91
N ASN A 246 -3.65 -23.18 7.09
CA ASN A 246 -3.98 -24.57 7.37
C ASN A 246 -2.80 -25.40 7.96
N LEU A 247 -1.61 -24.83 8.07
CA LEU A 247 -0.47 -25.48 8.77
C LEU A 247 -0.63 -25.43 10.28
#